data_6c6ad388f691cb0b2cfc8ec2e98264fb
#
_entry.id   6c6ad388f691cb0b2cfc8ec2e98264fb
#
_cell.length_a   1.000
_cell.length_b   1.000
_cell.length_c   1.000
_cell.angle_alpha   90.00
_cell.angle_beta   90.00
_cell.angle_gamma   90.00
#
_symmetry.space_group_name_H-M   'P 1'
#
loop_
_entity.id
_entity.type
_entity.pdbx_description
1 polymer ?
#
loop_
_entity_poly.entity_id
_entity_poly.type
_entity_poly.pdbx_seq_one_letter_code
_entity_poly.pdbx_strand_id
1 'polypeptide(L)'
;MKILLMNLLGIIALVCAGIVVYGLRMKSIAHHSKVLKIGIVMLCLSCTALGGVHFLGDDANFNTPEEAWKSSYTESISPPQKILAKEQGENLCTFIILDEKNGGCGLYTTVKMNEKWRAMNRREKALYGQCNGVDYVITYSEDCEEAAIFVNWPGTANEKLTILDSQNSVFTQRRIENSDGTSYYQYETILASIDKNYWIEINGEKVQAFSE
;
A
#
# COMPACT_ATOMS: atom_id res chain seq x y z
N MET A 1 -12.01 15.89 -0.25
CA MET A 1 -11.93 16.78 -1.43
C MET A 1 -11.65 16.01 -2.72
N LYS A 2 -10.63 15.11 -2.80
CA LYS A 2 -10.29 14.31 -4.00
C LYS A 2 -11.47 13.46 -4.51
N ILE A 3 -12.16 12.71 -3.64
CA ILE A 3 -13.30 11.86 -4.01
C ILE A 3 -14.43 12.69 -4.63
N LEU A 4 -14.74 13.86 -4.05
CA LEU A 4 -15.76 14.76 -4.60
C LEU A 4 -15.39 15.26 -6.00
N LEU A 5 -14.11 15.60 -6.19
CA LEU A 5 -13.59 16.04 -7.49
C LEU A 5 -13.61 14.91 -8.52
N MET A 6 -13.22 13.69 -8.15
CA MET A 6 -13.29 12.52 -9.03
C MET A 6 -14.74 12.20 -9.43
N ASN A 7 -15.69 12.25 -8.49
CA ASN A 7 -17.10 12.01 -8.78
C ASN A 7 -17.65 13.09 -9.73
N LEU A 8 -17.31 14.36 -9.50
CA LEU A 8 -17.72 15.47 -10.35
C LEU A 8 -17.17 15.31 -11.78
N LEU A 9 -15.88 15.01 -11.93
CA LEU A 9 -15.25 14.77 -13.24
C LEU A 9 -15.84 13.54 -13.94
N GLY A 10 -16.16 12.48 -13.18
CA GLY A 10 -16.84 11.29 -13.70
C GLY A 10 -18.24 11.61 -14.27
N ILE A 11 -19.03 12.43 -13.56
CA ILE A 11 -20.34 12.87 -14.01
C ILE A 11 -20.20 13.72 -15.29
N ILE A 12 -19.25 14.64 -15.34
CA ILE A 12 -18.97 15.47 -16.51
C ILE A 12 -18.59 14.58 -17.70
N ALA A 13 -17.73 13.59 -17.53
CA ALA A 13 -17.33 12.66 -18.58
C ALA A 13 -18.52 11.86 -19.12
N LEU A 14 -19.43 11.39 -18.25
CA LEU A 14 -20.65 10.68 -18.66
C LEU A 14 -21.60 11.58 -19.46
N VAL A 15 -21.80 12.82 -19.04
CA VAL A 15 -22.64 13.80 -19.77
C VAL A 15 -22.04 14.09 -21.14
N CYS A 16 -20.72 14.32 -21.24
CA CYS A 16 -20.02 14.54 -22.49
C CYS A 16 -20.12 13.33 -23.43
N ALA A 17 -19.98 12.11 -22.91
CA ALA A 17 -20.18 10.89 -23.69
C ALA A 17 -21.60 10.78 -24.24
N GLY A 18 -22.60 11.13 -23.44
CA GLY A 18 -24.01 11.19 -23.87
C GLY A 18 -24.22 12.18 -25.03
N ILE A 19 -23.61 13.39 -24.95
CA ILE A 19 -23.67 14.40 -26.03
C ILE A 19 -23.02 13.87 -27.30
N VAL A 20 -21.88 13.20 -27.21
CA VAL A 20 -21.17 12.60 -28.35
C VAL A 20 -22.04 11.52 -29.02
N VAL A 21 -22.62 10.61 -28.24
CA VAL A 21 -23.50 9.53 -28.75
C VAL A 21 -24.73 10.11 -29.40
N TYR A 22 -25.37 11.11 -28.79
CA TYR A 22 -26.51 11.81 -29.36
C TYR A 22 -26.15 12.50 -30.69
N GLY A 23 -25.02 13.25 -30.75
CA GLY A 23 -24.53 13.91 -31.93
C GLY A 23 -24.21 12.95 -33.09
N LEU A 24 -23.67 11.76 -32.78
CA LEU A 24 -23.42 10.71 -33.77
C LEU A 24 -24.70 10.11 -34.34
N ARG A 25 -25.76 10.01 -33.51
CA ARG A 25 -27.06 9.44 -33.92
C ARG A 25 -27.87 10.40 -34.82
N MET A 26 -27.66 11.73 -34.65
CA MET A 26 -28.40 12.78 -35.39
C MET A 26 -27.62 13.29 -36.62
N LYS A 27 -27.13 12.41 -37.46
CA LYS A 27 -26.24 12.62 -38.64
C LYS A 27 -26.64 13.70 -39.65
N SER A 28 -27.79 14.38 -39.50
CA SER A 28 -28.46 15.10 -40.60
C SER A 28 -28.28 16.61 -40.60
N ILE A 29 -27.62 17.28 -39.63
CA ILE A 29 -27.62 18.75 -39.56
C ILE A 29 -26.21 19.30 -39.33
N ALA A 30 -25.73 20.19 -40.23
CA ALA A 30 -24.40 20.83 -40.15
C ALA A 30 -24.10 21.55 -38.83
N HIS A 31 -25.12 22.00 -38.09
CA HIS A 31 -24.99 22.62 -36.79
C HIS A 31 -24.52 21.63 -35.73
N HIS A 32 -24.83 20.34 -35.85
CA HIS A 32 -24.43 19.28 -34.91
C HIS A 32 -22.95 18.94 -35.00
N SER A 33 -22.25 19.27 -36.08
CA SER A 33 -20.79 19.00 -36.17
C SER A 33 -19.98 19.84 -35.17
N LYS A 34 -20.41 21.06 -34.85
CA LYS A 34 -19.77 21.90 -33.82
C LYS A 34 -20.03 21.37 -32.42
N VAL A 35 -21.27 20.99 -32.13
CA VAL A 35 -21.64 20.39 -30.81
C VAL A 35 -20.91 19.08 -30.58
N LEU A 36 -20.81 18.25 -31.63
CA LEU A 36 -20.06 16.99 -31.56
C LEU A 36 -18.56 17.22 -31.28
N LYS A 37 -17.91 18.17 -31.97
CA LYS A 37 -16.52 18.54 -31.75
C LYS A 37 -16.27 19.05 -30.33
N ILE A 38 -17.16 19.92 -29.81
CA ILE A 38 -17.08 20.44 -28.45
C ILE A 38 -17.24 19.28 -27.44
N GLY A 39 -18.20 18.37 -27.67
CA GLY A 39 -18.42 17.21 -26.81
C GLY A 39 -17.20 16.29 -26.74
N ILE A 40 -16.53 16.03 -27.87
CA ILE A 40 -15.30 15.22 -27.91
C ILE A 40 -14.16 15.91 -27.16
N VAL A 41 -13.94 17.21 -27.37
CA VAL A 41 -12.89 17.97 -26.69
C VAL A 41 -13.12 17.96 -25.18
N MET A 42 -14.35 18.20 -24.73
CA MET A 42 -14.69 18.16 -23.29
C MET A 42 -14.54 16.77 -22.68
N LEU A 43 -14.88 15.71 -23.43
CA LEU A 43 -14.66 14.33 -22.98
C LEU A 43 -13.16 14.04 -22.82
N CYS A 44 -12.33 14.40 -23.79
CA CYS A 44 -10.88 14.24 -23.71
C CYS A 44 -10.29 15.01 -22.51
N LEU A 45 -10.71 16.27 -22.30
CA LEU A 45 -10.25 17.07 -21.15
C LEU A 45 -10.69 16.46 -19.83
N SER A 46 -11.90 15.93 -19.74
CA SER A 46 -12.38 15.26 -18.51
C SER A 46 -11.62 13.98 -18.24
N CYS A 47 -11.31 13.18 -19.26
CA CYS A 47 -10.52 11.94 -19.11
C CYS A 47 -9.07 12.25 -18.72
N THR A 48 -8.44 13.29 -19.30
CA THR A 48 -7.08 13.70 -18.91
C THR A 48 -7.05 14.26 -17.49
N ALA A 49 -8.07 15.04 -17.09
CA ALA A 49 -8.19 15.54 -15.73
C ALA A 49 -8.40 14.41 -14.71
N LEU A 50 -9.24 13.41 -15.03
CA LEU A 50 -9.43 12.20 -14.20
C LEU A 50 -8.11 11.42 -14.04
N GLY A 51 -7.40 11.23 -15.16
CA GLY A 51 -6.05 10.62 -15.13
C GLY A 51 -5.10 11.42 -14.26
N GLY A 52 -5.03 12.74 -14.44
CA GLY A 52 -4.20 13.64 -13.63
C GLY A 52 -4.54 13.56 -12.14
N VAL A 53 -5.82 13.60 -11.76
CA VAL A 53 -6.24 13.47 -10.36
C VAL A 53 -5.90 12.08 -9.78
N HIS A 54 -5.94 11.04 -10.60
CA HIS A 54 -5.55 9.70 -10.19
C HIS A 54 -4.03 9.61 -9.93
N PHE A 55 -3.22 10.22 -10.81
CA PHE A 55 -1.76 10.28 -10.65
C PHE A 55 -1.31 11.22 -9.51
N LEU A 56 -1.98 12.36 -9.32
CA LEU A 56 -1.69 13.31 -8.23
C LEU A 56 -2.08 12.78 -6.84
N GLY A 57 -2.72 11.62 -6.77
CA GLY A 57 -3.19 11.05 -5.52
C GLY A 57 -2.15 10.32 -4.69
N ASP A 58 -0.94 10.19 -5.20
CA ASP A 58 0.17 9.49 -4.53
C ASP A 58 1.10 10.44 -3.78
N ASP A 59 0.79 11.75 -3.74
CA ASP A 59 1.59 12.72 -3.04
C ASP A 59 1.51 12.54 -1.52
N ALA A 60 2.65 12.63 -0.86
CA ALA A 60 2.76 12.64 0.58
C ALA A 60 2.10 13.92 1.14
N ASN A 61 1.01 13.78 1.89
CA ASN A 61 0.18 14.91 2.34
C ASN A 61 -0.05 14.93 3.86
N PHE A 62 0.39 13.89 4.57
CA PHE A 62 0.06 13.69 5.98
C PHE A 62 1.24 14.05 6.88
N ASN A 63 0.95 14.55 8.07
CA ASN A 63 1.99 14.89 9.04
C ASN A 63 2.48 13.66 9.81
N THR A 64 1.64 12.65 9.94
CA THR A 64 1.94 11.43 10.68
C THR A 64 1.69 10.19 9.82
N PRO A 65 2.42 9.09 10.06
CA PRO A 65 2.20 7.84 9.36
C PRO A 65 0.81 7.25 9.64
N GLU A 66 0.22 7.48 10.83
CA GLU A 66 -1.12 7.04 11.16
C GLU A 66 -2.20 7.76 10.34
N GLU A 67 -2.04 9.07 10.09
CA GLU A 67 -2.94 9.80 9.21
C GLU A 67 -2.84 9.30 7.78
N ALA A 68 -1.63 9.04 7.29
CA ALA A 68 -1.38 8.48 5.98
C ALA A 68 -2.02 7.10 5.85
N TRP A 69 -1.81 6.21 6.82
CA TRP A 69 -2.45 4.90 6.84
C TRP A 69 -3.98 5.01 6.83
N LYS A 70 -4.57 5.81 7.71
CA LYS A 70 -6.03 5.99 7.77
C LYS A 70 -6.62 6.52 6.47
N SER A 71 -5.88 7.32 5.70
CA SER A 71 -6.34 7.85 4.42
C SER A 71 -6.48 6.79 3.31
N SER A 72 -5.80 5.65 3.45
CA SER A 72 -5.89 4.54 2.51
C SER A 72 -7.23 3.79 2.59
N TYR A 73 -7.98 4.00 3.67
CA TYR A 73 -9.29 3.39 3.87
C TYR A 73 -10.42 4.32 3.41
N THR A 74 -11.33 3.77 2.64
CA THR A 74 -12.62 4.41 2.41
C THR A 74 -13.59 3.92 3.47
N GLU A 75 -14.30 4.83 4.13
CA GLU A 75 -15.24 4.55 5.23
C GLU A 75 -16.27 3.44 4.92
N SER A 76 -16.53 3.18 3.64
CA SER A 76 -17.47 2.15 3.20
C SER A 76 -16.92 0.71 3.21
N ILE A 77 -15.62 0.50 3.37
CA ILE A 77 -14.97 -0.80 3.17
C ILE A 77 -14.37 -1.36 4.45
N SER A 78 -14.13 -0.53 5.47
CA SER A 78 -13.35 -0.95 6.63
C SER A 78 -14.13 -0.89 7.94
N PRO A 79 -14.22 -2.04 8.62
CA PRO A 79 -14.62 -2.08 10.02
C PRO A 79 -13.59 -1.35 10.90
N PRO A 80 -13.91 -1.09 12.15
CA PRO A 80 -12.94 -0.57 13.11
C PRO A 80 -11.70 -1.46 13.13
N GLN A 81 -10.54 -0.84 12.95
CA GLN A 81 -9.26 -1.52 12.88
C GLN A 81 -8.43 -1.07 14.07
N LYS A 82 -7.79 -2.03 14.71
CA LYS A 82 -6.93 -1.78 15.86
C LYS A 82 -5.47 -1.96 15.46
N ILE A 83 -4.65 -0.93 15.71
CA ILE A 83 -3.20 -1.05 15.60
C ILE A 83 -2.72 -1.92 16.77
N LEU A 84 -2.15 -3.08 16.44
CA LEU A 84 -1.54 -4.00 17.41
C LEU A 84 -0.07 -3.66 17.65
N ALA A 85 0.64 -3.27 16.59
CA ALA A 85 2.03 -2.87 16.67
C ALA A 85 2.35 -1.80 15.62
N LYS A 86 3.39 -1.05 15.90
CA LYS A 86 3.96 -0.04 15.01
C LYS A 86 5.48 -0.09 15.15
N GLU A 87 6.18 -0.13 14.00
CA GLU A 87 7.62 0.12 13.91
C GLU A 87 7.86 1.29 12.96
N GLN A 88 8.78 2.16 13.31
CA GLN A 88 9.04 3.37 12.55
C GLN A 88 10.54 3.63 12.40
N GLY A 89 10.99 3.65 11.15
CA GLY A 89 12.28 4.18 10.75
C GLY A 89 12.25 5.69 10.52
N GLU A 90 13.18 6.19 9.79
CA GLU A 90 13.25 7.60 9.40
C GLU A 90 12.20 7.93 8.33
N ASN A 91 12.09 7.09 7.30
CA ASN A 91 11.26 7.32 6.12
C ASN A 91 10.23 6.21 5.88
N LEU A 92 10.25 5.13 6.65
CA LEU A 92 9.33 4.01 6.51
C LEU A 92 8.67 3.72 7.86
N CYS A 93 7.38 3.48 7.84
CA CYS A 93 6.64 3.08 9.03
C CYS A 93 5.70 1.93 8.68
N THR A 94 5.69 0.90 9.53
CA THR A 94 4.88 -0.29 9.38
C THR A 94 3.89 -0.41 10.52
N PHE A 95 2.74 -1.01 10.22
CA PHE A 95 1.67 -1.27 11.17
C PHE A 95 1.21 -2.71 11.05
N ILE A 96 1.01 -3.36 12.19
CA ILE A 96 0.23 -4.59 12.29
C ILE A 96 -1.16 -4.20 12.74
N ILE A 97 -2.13 -4.51 11.89
CA ILE A 97 -3.52 -4.09 12.07
C ILE A 97 -4.39 -5.32 12.24
N LEU A 98 -5.19 -5.35 13.29
CA LEU A 98 -6.24 -6.34 13.46
C LEU A 98 -7.49 -5.86 12.71
N ASP A 99 -7.95 -6.64 11.76
CA ASP A 99 -9.27 -6.50 11.15
C ASP A 99 -10.31 -7.20 12.04
N GLU A 100 -11.00 -6.44 12.87
CA GLU A 100 -11.97 -6.98 13.82
C GLU A 100 -13.15 -7.70 13.14
N LYS A 101 -13.40 -7.43 11.87
CA LYS A 101 -14.50 -8.08 11.12
C LYS A 101 -14.11 -9.46 10.62
N ASN A 102 -12.90 -9.57 10.06
CA ASN A 102 -12.42 -10.81 9.44
C ASN A 102 -11.50 -11.60 10.38
N GLY A 103 -11.13 -11.02 11.52
CA GLY A 103 -10.35 -11.67 12.55
C GLY A 103 -8.86 -11.86 12.22
N GLY A 104 -8.44 -11.42 11.05
CA GLY A 104 -7.06 -11.54 10.59
C GLY A 104 -6.22 -10.31 10.89
N CYS A 105 -4.91 -10.49 10.96
CA CYS A 105 -3.97 -9.38 11.02
C CYS A 105 -3.42 -9.06 9.63
N GLY A 106 -3.36 -7.77 9.32
CA GLY A 106 -2.77 -7.23 8.08
C GLY A 106 -1.51 -6.42 8.37
N LEU A 107 -0.57 -6.47 7.45
CA LEU A 107 0.62 -5.64 7.46
C LEU A 107 0.42 -4.45 6.51
N TYR A 108 0.69 -3.25 7.00
CA TYR A 108 0.58 -2.02 6.24
C TYR A 108 1.84 -1.19 6.36
N THR A 109 2.19 -0.50 5.27
CA THR A 109 3.39 0.32 5.21
C THR A 109 3.02 1.74 4.75
N THR A 110 3.64 2.73 5.36
CA THR A 110 3.59 4.13 4.94
C THR A 110 5.01 4.63 4.73
N VAL A 111 5.18 5.57 3.81
CA VAL A 111 6.49 6.11 3.43
C VAL A 111 6.49 7.62 3.57
N LYS A 112 7.61 8.16 4.05
CA LYS A 112 7.84 9.60 4.20
C LYS A 112 8.57 10.13 2.96
N MET A 113 8.01 11.17 2.38
CA MET A 113 8.59 11.90 1.25
C MET A 113 8.50 13.40 1.52
N ASN A 114 9.59 14.12 1.35
CA ASN A 114 9.61 15.58 1.54
C ASN A 114 8.96 16.03 2.87
N GLU A 115 9.34 15.38 3.97
CA GLU A 115 8.82 15.61 5.33
C GLU A 115 7.32 15.29 5.53
N LYS A 116 6.66 14.64 4.57
CA LYS A 116 5.26 14.23 4.64
C LYS A 116 5.10 12.73 4.42
N TRP A 117 4.15 12.16 5.11
CA TRP A 117 3.82 10.74 4.97
C TRP A 117 2.77 10.52 3.89
N ARG A 118 2.87 9.41 3.20
CA ARG A 118 1.86 8.89 2.29
C ARG A 118 1.51 7.45 2.62
N ALA A 119 0.29 7.06 2.27
CA ALA A 119 -0.12 5.67 2.34
C ALA A 119 0.62 4.83 1.29
N MET A 120 0.64 3.53 1.52
CA MET A 120 1.08 2.51 0.57
C MET A 120 0.40 2.69 -0.79
N ASN A 121 1.16 2.60 -1.87
CA ASN A 121 0.67 2.65 -3.23
C ASN A 121 1.37 1.57 -4.10
N ARG A 122 1.42 1.74 -5.42
CA ARG A 122 2.04 0.78 -6.34
C ARG A 122 3.57 0.75 -6.30
N ARG A 123 4.22 1.67 -5.59
CA ARG A 123 5.68 1.74 -5.46
C ARG A 123 6.20 0.93 -4.28
N GLU A 124 5.32 0.58 -3.34
CA GLU A 124 5.64 -0.36 -2.29
C GLU A 124 5.58 -1.79 -2.84
N LYS A 125 6.60 -2.55 -2.50
CA LYS A 125 6.73 -3.95 -2.88
C LYS A 125 6.84 -4.81 -1.65
N ALA A 126 6.31 -6.01 -1.72
CA ALA A 126 6.48 -7.02 -0.71
C ALA A 126 7.04 -8.29 -1.35
N LEU A 127 8.18 -8.74 -0.85
CA LEU A 127 8.77 -10.02 -1.18
C LEU A 127 8.36 -11.02 -0.11
N TYR A 128 7.76 -12.11 -0.52
CA TYR A 128 7.37 -13.21 0.34
C TYR A 128 8.33 -14.37 0.13
N GLY A 129 8.81 -14.94 1.20
CA GLY A 129 9.69 -16.08 1.17
C GLY A 129 9.49 -17.00 2.35
N GLN A 130 10.15 -18.15 2.28
CA GLN A 130 10.20 -19.13 3.36
C GLN A 130 11.64 -19.55 3.59
N CYS A 131 12.02 -19.66 4.86
CA CYS A 131 13.33 -20.10 5.28
C CYS A 131 13.16 -21.04 6.46
N ASN A 132 13.68 -22.26 6.36
CA ASN A 132 13.53 -23.31 7.36
C ASN A 132 12.06 -23.54 7.81
N GLY A 133 11.12 -23.49 6.84
CA GLY A 133 9.70 -23.64 7.12
C GLY A 133 9.02 -22.44 7.81
N VAL A 134 9.74 -21.34 7.98
CA VAL A 134 9.26 -20.11 8.60
C VAL A 134 9.05 -19.05 7.52
N ASP A 135 7.88 -18.45 7.50
CA ASP A 135 7.53 -17.43 6.53
C ASP A 135 8.16 -16.08 6.89
N TYR A 136 8.67 -15.38 5.88
CA TYR A 136 9.12 -14.01 6.03
C TYR A 136 8.57 -13.10 4.92
N VAL A 137 8.46 -11.82 5.24
CA VAL A 137 8.06 -10.76 4.31
C VAL A 137 9.05 -9.62 4.40
N ILE A 138 9.52 -9.13 3.26
CA ILE A 138 10.31 -7.91 3.16
C ILE A 138 9.49 -6.87 2.42
N THR A 139 9.18 -5.77 3.09
CA THR A 139 8.44 -4.64 2.51
C THR A 139 9.40 -3.48 2.27
N TYR A 140 9.41 -2.94 1.08
CA TYR A 140 10.25 -1.81 0.70
C TYR A 140 9.54 -0.89 -0.29
N SER A 141 10.05 0.32 -0.46
CA SER A 141 9.53 1.31 -1.41
C SER A 141 10.61 1.74 -2.38
N GLU A 142 10.22 2.07 -3.61
CA GLU A 142 11.11 2.73 -4.57
C GLU A 142 11.45 4.18 -4.18
N ASP A 143 10.71 4.76 -3.24
CA ASP A 143 10.85 6.15 -2.81
C ASP A 143 11.77 6.32 -1.59
N CYS A 144 12.20 5.23 -0.94
CA CYS A 144 13.16 5.28 0.17
C CYS A 144 14.08 4.07 0.19
N GLU A 145 15.23 4.20 0.82
CA GLU A 145 16.20 3.11 0.94
C GLU A 145 15.84 2.11 2.04
N GLU A 146 15.00 2.52 2.99
CA GLU A 146 14.58 1.68 4.11
C GLU A 146 13.70 0.51 3.66
N ALA A 147 13.85 -0.59 4.38
CA ALA A 147 13.01 -1.77 4.22
C ALA A 147 12.61 -2.33 5.58
N ALA A 148 11.40 -2.86 5.68
CA ALA A 148 10.95 -3.58 6.86
C ALA A 148 10.94 -5.08 6.60
N ILE A 149 11.39 -5.86 7.59
CA ILE A 149 11.43 -7.31 7.53
C ILE A 149 10.56 -7.86 8.64
N PHE A 150 9.73 -8.81 8.28
CA PHE A 150 8.84 -9.53 9.18
C PHE A 150 9.08 -11.02 9.04
N VAL A 151 9.23 -11.70 10.17
CA VAL A 151 9.29 -13.15 10.24
C VAL A 151 8.15 -13.63 11.12
N ASN A 152 7.25 -14.42 10.55
CA ASN A 152 6.07 -14.94 11.22
C ASN A 152 6.33 -16.38 11.66
N TRP A 153 6.30 -16.61 12.95
CA TRP A 153 6.61 -17.92 13.51
C TRP A 153 5.45 -18.45 14.36
N PRO A 154 4.87 -19.58 13.99
CA PRO A 154 3.76 -20.20 14.73
C PRO A 154 4.21 -20.98 15.98
N GLY A 155 5.49 -20.95 16.30
CA GLY A 155 6.05 -21.71 17.44
C GLY A 155 5.58 -21.24 18.80
N THR A 156 5.97 -21.98 19.83
CA THR A 156 5.61 -21.70 21.21
C THR A 156 6.63 -20.79 21.91
N ALA A 157 6.21 -20.14 23.01
CA ALA A 157 7.07 -19.23 23.77
C ALA A 157 8.38 -19.88 24.31
N ASN A 158 8.42 -21.21 24.41
CA ASN A 158 9.57 -21.96 24.95
C ASN A 158 10.61 -22.32 23.88
N GLU A 159 10.26 -22.16 22.60
CA GLU A 159 11.18 -22.41 21.50
C GLU A 159 11.86 -21.09 21.12
N LYS A 160 13.15 -21.12 20.88
CA LYS A 160 13.90 -19.94 20.43
C LYS A 160 14.07 -19.99 18.93
N LEU A 161 13.57 -18.98 18.25
CA LEU A 161 13.92 -18.72 16.87
C LEU A 161 15.21 -17.90 16.82
N THR A 162 16.20 -18.40 16.08
CA THR A 162 17.43 -17.65 15.81
C THR A 162 17.29 -17.01 14.43
N ILE A 163 17.34 -15.68 14.38
CA ILE A 163 17.29 -14.92 13.15
C ILE A 163 18.56 -14.09 13.05
N LEU A 164 19.26 -14.23 11.93
CA LEU A 164 20.41 -13.42 11.54
C LEU A 164 20.16 -12.85 10.14
N ASP A 165 20.80 -11.76 9.84
CA ASP A 165 20.78 -11.19 8.49
C ASP A 165 22.16 -10.66 8.10
N SER A 166 22.28 -10.22 6.83
CA SER A 166 23.55 -9.70 6.30
C SER A 166 24.02 -8.41 6.98
N GLN A 167 23.14 -7.73 7.73
CA GLN A 167 23.42 -6.46 8.37
C GLN A 167 23.57 -6.57 9.91
N ASN A 168 23.44 -7.77 10.48
CA ASN A 168 23.42 -8.03 11.92
C ASN A 168 22.33 -7.22 12.64
N SER A 169 21.15 -7.15 12.05
CA SER A 169 20.03 -6.38 12.56
C SER A 169 19.47 -6.98 13.85
N VAL A 170 18.90 -6.12 14.68
CA VAL A 170 18.20 -6.54 15.90
C VAL A 170 16.72 -6.67 15.58
N PHE A 171 16.18 -7.86 15.73
CA PHE A 171 14.76 -8.14 15.52
C PHE A 171 13.98 -7.98 16.82
N THR A 172 12.94 -7.15 16.79
CA THR A 172 11.98 -6.99 17.88
C THR A 172 10.97 -8.13 17.84
N GLN A 173 10.86 -8.92 18.91
CA GLN A 173 9.87 -9.98 19.01
C GLN A 173 8.55 -9.45 19.58
N ARG A 174 7.44 -9.83 18.96
CA ARG A 174 6.08 -9.53 19.43
C ARG A 174 5.21 -10.77 19.37
N ARG A 175 4.33 -10.94 20.33
CA ARG A 175 3.25 -11.92 20.27
C ARG A 175 2.04 -11.24 19.66
N ILE A 176 1.54 -11.79 18.56
CA ILE A 176 0.34 -11.33 17.86
C ILE A 176 -0.78 -12.33 18.17
N GLU A 177 -1.91 -11.83 18.58
CA GLU A 177 -3.10 -12.61 18.89
C GLU A 177 -4.23 -12.25 17.93
N ASN A 178 -4.72 -13.26 17.22
CA ASN A 178 -5.85 -13.14 16.30
C ASN A 178 -7.16 -13.12 17.09
N SER A 179 -8.24 -12.69 16.47
CA SER A 179 -9.56 -12.65 17.11
C SER A 179 -10.15 -14.03 17.39
N ASP A 180 -9.67 -15.09 16.74
CA ASP A 180 -10.04 -16.48 16.99
C ASP A 180 -9.31 -17.12 18.19
N GLY A 181 -8.44 -16.34 18.87
CA GLY A 181 -7.62 -16.78 19.99
C GLY A 181 -6.33 -17.50 19.59
N THR A 182 -6.08 -17.70 18.31
CA THR A 182 -4.78 -18.18 17.84
C THR A 182 -3.72 -17.11 18.01
N SER A 183 -2.48 -17.49 18.23
CA SER A 183 -1.38 -16.53 18.35
C SER A 183 -0.13 -17.05 17.66
N TYR A 184 0.68 -16.12 17.20
CA TYR A 184 2.00 -16.40 16.63
C TYR A 184 2.99 -15.36 17.13
N TYR A 185 4.28 -15.64 16.97
CA TYR A 185 5.32 -14.65 17.22
C TYR A 185 5.73 -14.00 15.92
N GLN A 186 5.82 -12.68 15.95
CA GLN A 186 6.37 -11.89 14.87
C GLN A 186 7.68 -11.28 15.33
N TYR A 187 8.67 -11.39 14.46
CA TYR A 187 9.96 -10.70 14.60
C TYR A 187 10.04 -9.65 13.52
N GLU A 188 10.38 -8.45 13.90
CA GLU A 188 10.36 -7.28 13.02
C GLU A 188 11.63 -6.46 13.17
N THR A 189 12.14 -5.96 12.06
CA THR A 189 13.20 -4.94 12.03
C THR A 189 13.01 -4.00 10.86
N ILE A 190 13.50 -2.76 11.00
CA ILE A 190 13.62 -1.81 9.90
C ILE A 190 15.09 -1.63 9.59
N LEU A 191 15.45 -1.85 8.34
CA LEU A 191 16.79 -1.65 7.79
C LEU A 191 16.90 -0.24 7.23
N ALA A 192 18.05 0.39 7.44
CA ALA A 192 18.34 1.70 6.84
C ALA A 192 18.48 1.63 5.31
N SER A 193 18.89 0.48 4.80
CA SER A 193 18.92 0.21 3.35
C SER A 193 18.89 -1.29 3.10
N ILE A 194 18.42 -1.67 1.92
CA ILE A 194 18.43 -3.06 1.48
C ILE A 194 19.08 -3.16 0.09
N ASP A 195 19.97 -4.11 -0.10
CA ASP A 195 20.64 -4.36 -1.37
C ASP A 195 20.27 -5.73 -1.96
N LYS A 196 20.68 -5.98 -3.20
CA LYS A 196 20.40 -7.24 -3.91
C LYS A 196 21.08 -8.46 -3.29
N ASN A 197 22.10 -8.26 -2.46
CA ASN A 197 22.84 -9.33 -1.78
C ASN A 197 22.30 -9.60 -0.39
N TYR A 198 21.22 -8.93 0.00
CA TYR A 198 20.62 -9.14 1.30
C TYR A 198 20.18 -10.59 1.48
N TRP A 199 20.58 -11.18 2.59
CA TRP A 199 20.19 -12.51 2.98
C TRP A 199 19.66 -12.54 4.42
N ILE A 200 18.77 -13.48 4.68
CA ILE A 200 18.26 -13.81 5.99
C ILE A 200 18.62 -15.28 6.32
N GLU A 201 18.95 -15.55 7.56
CA GLU A 201 19.20 -16.89 8.09
C GLU A 201 18.25 -17.14 9.25
N ILE A 202 17.51 -18.24 9.18
CA ILE A 202 16.58 -18.65 10.23
C ILE A 202 16.94 -20.06 10.68
N ASN A 203 17.28 -20.22 11.97
CA ASN A 203 17.70 -21.50 12.55
C ASN A 203 18.81 -22.21 11.75
N GLY A 204 19.78 -21.45 11.24
CA GLY A 204 20.93 -21.97 10.51
C GLY A 204 20.72 -22.21 9.02
N GLU A 205 19.52 -22.04 8.49
CA GLU A 205 19.26 -22.03 7.04
C GLU A 205 19.34 -20.60 6.52
N LYS A 206 20.11 -20.41 5.45
CA LYS A 206 20.35 -19.10 4.83
C LYS A 206 19.72 -19.00 3.47
N VAL A 207 18.96 -17.93 3.23
CA VAL A 207 18.27 -17.66 1.98
C VAL A 207 18.60 -16.25 1.50
N GLN A 208 18.86 -16.11 0.18
CA GLN A 208 18.95 -14.81 -0.48
C GLN A 208 17.55 -14.25 -0.67
N ALA A 209 17.34 -13.01 -0.20
CA ALA A 209 16.01 -12.36 -0.31
C ALA A 209 15.64 -12.01 -1.76
N PHE A 210 16.64 -11.69 -2.58
CA PHE A 210 16.48 -11.34 -3.99
C PHE A 210 17.17 -12.42 -4.85
N SER A 211 16.52 -13.56 -5.06
CA SER A 211 16.95 -14.52 -6.10
C SER A 211 16.48 -14.02 -7.46
N GLU A 212 17.42 -13.95 -8.42
CA GLU A 212 17.10 -13.68 -9.83
C GLU A 212 16.15 -14.73 -10.42
#